data_7e59a72d8b1036ef3d22b562c34f4e53
#
_entry.id   7e59a72d8b1036ef3d22b562c34f4e53
#
_cell.length_a   1.000
_cell.length_b   1.000
_cell.length_c   1.000
_cell.angle_alpha   90.00
_cell.angle_beta   90.00
_cell.angle_gamma   90.00
#
_symmetry.space_group_name_H-M   'P 1'
#
loop_
_entity.id
_entity.type
_entity.pdbx_description
1 polymer ?
#
loop_
_entity_poly.entity_id
_entity_poly.type
_entity_poly.pdbx_seq_one_letter_code
_entity_poly.pdbx_strand_id
1 'polypeptide(L)'
;GFMVVGINPQTARKAIRKLVPQEYAQRFRQHFAVHEVEAWLLAYPEQFPPDKRSQIEKRRPEDVNFDEPPAKFLKRVLGRRYKKTVYARKIFPFVDPRTAIAKCPYLGYLANDLLEIARRLAQ
;
A
#
# COMPACT_ATOMS: atom_id res chain seq x y z
N GLY A 1 11.18 -6.85 -9.04
CA GLY A 1 9.87 -6.32 -9.29
C GLY A 1 9.85 -5.28 -10.39
N PHE A 2 8.72 -5.13 -10.99
CA PHE A 2 8.52 -4.13 -12.04
C PHE A 2 8.01 -2.83 -11.42
N MET A 3 8.76 -1.75 -11.61
CA MET A 3 8.40 -0.44 -11.08
C MET A 3 7.97 0.49 -12.20
N VAL A 4 6.76 1.04 -12.09
CA VAL A 4 6.21 2.02 -13.02
C VAL A 4 6.16 3.37 -12.31
N VAL A 5 6.96 4.33 -12.77
CA VAL A 5 7.11 5.65 -12.15
C VAL A 5 6.25 6.67 -12.90
N GLY A 6 5.53 7.52 -12.14
CA GLY A 6 4.76 8.62 -12.70
C GLY A 6 3.45 8.23 -13.38
N ILE A 7 2.98 6.99 -13.20
CA ILE A 7 1.75 6.48 -13.78
C ILE A 7 0.82 5.99 -12.66
N ASN A 8 -0.49 6.27 -12.77
CA ASN A 8 -1.45 5.75 -11.80
C ASN A 8 -1.68 4.25 -12.01
N PRO A 9 -2.19 3.52 -10.99
CA PRO A 9 -2.38 2.07 -11.08
C PRO A 9 -3.27 1.62 -12.23
N GLN A 10 -4.32 2.36 -12.57
CA GLN A 10 -5.23 1.97 -13.65
C GLN A 10 -4.52 1.99 -15.01
N THR A 11 -3.74 3.03 -15.27
CA THR A 11 -2.96 3.14 -16.51
C THR A 11 -1.88 2.08 -16.58
N ALA A 12 -1.17 1.85 -15.47
CA ALA A 12 -0.14 0.82 -15.39
C ALA A 12 -0.74 -0.58 -15.62
N ARG A 13 -1.92 -0.86 -15.05
CA ARG A 13 -2.62 -2.13 -15.24
C ARG A 13 -2.89 -2.41 -16.71
N LYS A 14 -3.43 -1.44 -17.43
CA LYS A 14 -3.72 -1.57 -18.86
C LYS A 14 -2.44 -1.84 -19.67
N ALA A 15 -1.38 -1.08 -19.40
CA ALA A 15 -0.12 -1.23 -20.10
C ALA A 15 0.51 -2.62 -19.88
N ILE A 16 0.51 -3.10 -18.64
CA ILE A 16 1.11 -4.39 -18.30
C ILE A 16 0.28 -5.55 -18.87
N ARG A 17 -1.05 -5.47 -18.82
CA ARG A 17 -1.92 -6.52 -19.34
C ARG A 17 -1.69 -6.79 -20.83
N LYS A 18 -1.37 -5.77 -21.60
CA LYS A 18 -1.04 -5.92 -23.03
C LYS A 18 0.21 -6.75 -23.26
N LEU A 19 1.11 -6.82 -22.28
CA LEU A 19 2.35 -7.57 -22.35
C LEU A 19 2.19 -9.03 -21.93
N VAL A 20 1.06 -9.41 -21.34
CA VAL A 20 0.82 -10.76 -20.88
C VAL A 20 0.38 -11.63 -22.06
N PRO A 21 1.07 -12.76 -22.35
CA PRO A 21 0.62 -13.67 -23.38
C PRO A 21 -0.80 -14.17 -23.14
N GLN A 22 -1.57 -14.35 -24.21
CA GLN A 22 -2.96 -14.79 -24.16
C GLN A 22 -3.14 -16.08 -23.35
N GLU A 23 -2.21 -16.99 -23.45
CA GLU A 23 -2.26 -18.28 -22.75
C GLU A 23 -2.22 -18.17 -21.22
N TYR A 24 -1.70 -17.04 -20.70
CA TYR A 24 -1.60 -16.80 -19.25
C TYR A 24 -2.63 -15.78 -18.74
N ALA A 25 -3.39 -15.16 -19.63
CA ALA A 25 -4.28 -14.04 -19.28
C ALA A 25 -5.27 -14.36 -18.15
N GLN A 26 -5.83 -15.56 -18.14
CA GLN A 26 -6.82 -15.98 -17.14
C GLN A 26 -6.21 -16.31 -15.78
N ARG A 27 -4.91 -16.66 -15.76
CA ARG A 27 -4.19 -17.00 -14.53
C ARG A 27 -3.35 -15.85 -14.00
N PHE A 28 -3.30 -14.74 -14.73
CA PHE A 28 -2.51 -13.59 -14.38
C PHE A 28 -3.25 -12.74 -13.34
N ARG A 29 -2.60 -12.46 -12.22
CA ARG A 29 -3.08 -11.54 -11.19
C ARG A 29 -2.06 -10.41 -11.05
N GLN A 30 -2.55 -9.19 -10.93
CA GLN A 30 -1.70 -8.01 -10.84
C GLN A 30 -2.12 -7.16 -9.65
N HIS A 31 -1.15 -6.83 -8.81
CA HIS A 31 -1.36 -5.98 -7.65
C HIS A 31 -0.31 -4.90 -7.56
N PHE A 32 -0.66 -3.80 -6.90
CA PHE A 32 0.22 -2.65 -6.75
C PHE A 32 0.39 -2.31 -5.27
N ALA A 33 1.64 -2.03 -4.88
CA ALA A 33 1.92 -1.23 -3.70
C ALA A 33 1.98 0.22 -4.18
N VAL A 34 1.00 1.03 -3.80
CA VAL A 34 0.91 2.41 -4.27
C VAL A 34 2.00 3.24 -3.60
N HIS A 35 2.91 3.78 -4.39
CA HIS A 35 4.13 4.46 -3.99
C HIS A 35 5.11 3.54 -3.28
N GLU A 36 4.84 3.22 -2.02
CA GLU A 36 5.77 2.49 -1.16
C GLU A 36 5.03 1.92 0.06
N VAL A 37 5.70 1.04 0.80
CA VAL A 37 5.11 0.36 1.97
C VAL A 37 4.68 1.34 3.06
N GLU A 38 5.29 2.52 3.13
CA GLU A 38 4.91 3.57 4.06
C GLU A 38 3.45 4.02 3.90
N ALA A 39 2.86 3.84 2.71
CA ALA A 39 1.45 4.10 2.50
C ALA A 39 0.59 3.31 3.50
N TRP A 40 0.93 2.07 3.77
CA TRP A 40 0.18 1.23 4.70
C TRP A 40 0.30 1.70 6.15
N LEU A 41 1.42 2.33 6.53
CA LEU A 41 1.58 2.92 7.86
C LEU A 41 0.55 4.02 8.13
N LEU A 42 0.13 4.73 7.08
CA LEU A 42 -0.85 5.80 7.21
C LEU A 42 -2.25 5.30 7.60
N ALA A 43 -2.48 3.99 7.55
CA ALA A 43 -3.72 3.38 8.02
C ALA A 43 -3.82 3.34 9.56
N TYR A 44 -2.73 3.63 10.28
CA TYR A 44 -2.63 3.52 11.72
C TYR A 44 -2.23 4.85 12.39
N PRO A 45 -3.05 5.91 12.27
CA PRO A 45 -2.70 7.22 12.86
C PRO A 45 -2.44 7.15 14.36
N GLU A 46 -3.12 6.23 15.07
CA GLU A 46 -2.98 6.06 16.51
C GLU A 46 -1.60 5.58 16.96
N GLN A 47 -0.80 5.05 16.03
CA GLN A 47 0.57 4.61 16.31
C GLN A 47 1.59 5.75 16.22
N PHE A 48 1.16 6.94 15.84
CA PHE A 48 2.01 8.13 15.72
C PHE A 48 1.80 9.06 16.92
N PRO A 49 2.73 10.02 17.15
CA PRO A 49 2.57 10.95 18.27
C PRO A 49 1.24 11.69 18.24
N PRO A 50 0.57 11.87 19.39
CA PRO A 50 -0.79 12.44 19.45
C PRO A 50 -0.95 13.78 18.72
N ASP A 51 0.07 14.64 18.77
CA ASP A 51 0.06 15.96 18.14
C ASP A 51 0.12 15.89 16.59
N LYS A 52 0.36 14.72 16.03
CA LYS A 52 0.48 14.52 14.57
C LYS A 52 -0.63 13.65 13.97
N ARG A 53 -1.43 13.01 14.80
CA ARG A 53 -2.46 12.05 14.35
C ARG A 53 -3.45 12.66 13.38
N SER A 54 -3.94 13.86 13.65
CA SER A 54 -4.94 14.50 12.78
C SER A 54 -4.41 14.77 11.37
N GLN A 55 -3.14 15.14 11.24
CA GLN A 55 -2.52 15.34 9.93
C GLN A 55 -2.41 14.04 9.16
N ILE A 56 -2.05 12.95 9.84
CA ILE A 56 -1.92 11.62 9.22
C ILE A 56 -3.29 11.10 8.79
N GLU A 57 -4.33 11.25 9.62
CA GLU A 57 -5.70 10.82 9.31
C GLU A 57 -6.28 11.50 8.07
N LYS A 58 -5.89 12.73 7.79
CA LYS A 58 -6.40 13.49 6.64
C LYS A 58 -5.93 12.94 5.31
N ARG A 59 -4.87 12.16 5.31
CA ARG A 59 -4.33 11.59 4.08
C ARG A 59 -4.80 10.14 3.92
N ARG A 60 -5.43 9.84 2.80
CA ARG A 60 -5.77 8.46 2.44
C ARG A 60 -4.48 7.69 2.15
N PRO A 61 -4.29 6.50 2.75
CA PRO A 61 -3.03 5.78 2.65
C PRO A 61 -2.53 5.52 1.22
N GLU A 62 -3.43 5.15 0.31
CA GLU A 62 -3.05 4.80 -1.05
C GLU A 62 -3.35 5.87 -2.09
N ASP A 63 -3.59 7.11 -1.68
CA ASP A 63 -3.74 8.22 -2.63
C ASP A 63 -2.43 8.46 -3.38
N VAL A 64 -2.55 8.54 -4.70
CA VAL A 64 -1.41 8.84 -5.56
C VAL A 64 -1.08 10.33 -5.48
N ASN A 65 0.09 10.63 -4.95
CA ASN A 65 0.60 12.00 -4.88
C ASN A 65 2.10 11.96 -5.17
N PHE A 66 2.47 12.29 -6.41
CA PHE A 66 3.87 12.24 -6.84
C PHE A 66 4.73 13.36 -6.26
N ASP A 67 4.11 14.48 -5.86
CA ASP A 67 4.83 15.60 -5.26
C ASP A 67 5.22 15.31 -3.81
N GLU A 68 4.38 14.56 -3.10
CA GLU A 68 4.64 14.20 -1.71
C GLU A 68 4.23 12.74 -1.46
N PRO A 69 5.05 11.75 -1.88
CA PRO A 69 4.79 10.35 -1.56
C PRO A 69 4.83 10.10 -0.04
N PRO A 70 4.30 8.96 0.43
CA PRO A 70 4.12 8.70 1.86
C PRO A 70 5.35 8.92 2.73
N ALA A 71 6.53 8.48 2.30
CA ALA A 71 7.75 8.67 3.08
C ALA A 71 8.11 10.15 3.22
N LYS A 72 7.96 10.93 2.15
CA LYS A 72 8.20 12.37 2.16
C LYS A 72 7.19 13.08 3.07
N PHE A 73 5.93 12.67 3.00
CA PHE A 73 4.87 13.19 3.87
C PHE A 73 5.18 12.91 5.34
N LEU A 74 5.54 11.69 5.70
CA LEU A 74 5.89 11.32 7.07
C LEU A 74 7.12 12.09 7.57
N LYS A 75 8.12 12.27 6.72
CA LYS A 75 9.32 13.05 7.05
C LYS A 75 8.96 14.52 7.34
N ARG A 76 8.04 15.11 6.57
CA ARG A 76 7.59 16.48 6.81
C ARG A 76 6.80 16.59 8.12
N VAL A 77 5.88 15.67 8.36
CA VAL A 77 5.00 15.70 9.54
C VAL A 77 5.76 15.40 10.83
N LEU A 78 6.64 14.39 10.80
CA LEU A 78 7.34 13.91 11.99
C LEU A 78 8.72 14.54 12.18
N GLY A 79 9.29 15.12 11.11
CA GLY A 79 10.62 15.72 11.15
C GLY A 79 11.70 14.72 11.52
N ARG A 80 12.58 15.11 12.47
CA ARG A 80 13.70 14.26 12.91
C ARG A 80 13.26 12.96 13.59
N ARG A 81 12.00 12.88 14.05
CA ARG A 81 11.43 11.68 14.68
C ARG A 81 11.19 10.57 13.67
N TYR A 82 11.11 10.89 12.37
CA TYR A 82 10.84 9.88 11.35
C TYR A 82 12.13 9.16 10.95
N LYS A 83 12.14 7.85 11.13
CA LYS A 83 13.19 6.95 10.64
C LYS A 83 12.52 5.82 9.89
N LYS A 84 12.74 5.77 8.59
CA LYS A 84 12.06 4.88 7.64
C LYS A 84 12.05 3.41 8.10
N THR A 85 13.22 2.89 8.48
CA THR A 85 13.37 1.48 8.88
C THR A 85 12.82 1.17 10.27
N VAL A 86 12.64 2.19 11.11
CA VAL A 86 12.24 2.01 12.51
C VAL A 86 10.72 1.95 12.66
N TYR A 87 10.00 2.83 11.97
CA TYR A 87 8.54 2.91 12.13
C TYR A 87 7.81 1.66 11.68
N ALA A 88 8.18 1.08 10.55
CA ALA A 88 7.56 -0.15 10.07
C ALA A 88 7.74 -1.30 11.05
N ARG A 89 8.94 -1.45 11.63
CA ARG A 89 9.23 -2.46 12.64
C ARG A 89 8.48 -2.26 13.93
N LYS A 90 8.22 -1.00 14.29
CA LYS A 90 7.48 -0.67 15.52
C LYS A 90 5.97 -0.87 15.36
N ILE A 91 5.44 -0.60 14.19
CA ILE A 91 3.99 -0.55 13.97
C ILE A 91 3.44 -1.91 13.54
N PHE A 92 3.96 -2.48 12.46
CA PHE A 92 3.36 -3.66 11.84
C PHE A 92 3.18 -4.88 12.75
N PRO A 93 4.12 -5.23 13.65
CA PRO A 93 3.93 -6.39 14.52
C PRO A 93 2.80 -6.27 15.53
N PHE A 94 2.35 -5.04 15.82
CA PHE A 94 1.41 -4.76 16.91
C PHE A 94 0.03 -4.27 16.46
N VAL A 95 -0.20 -4.21 15.15
CA VAL A 95 -1.47 -3.70 14.62
C VAL A 95 -2.27 -4.80 13.94
N ASP A 96 -3.58 -4.59 13.88
CA ASP A 96 -4.48 -5.50 13.16
C ASP A 96 -4.36 -5.23 11.65
N PRO A 97 -3.89 -6.21 10.85
CA PRO A 97 -3.75 -6.01 9.41
C PRO A 97 -5.09 -5.73 8.70
N ARG A 98 -6.22 -6.12 9.29
CA ARG A 98 -7.54 -5.86 8.71
C ARG A 98 -7.82 -4.37 8.59
N THR A 99 -7.27 -3.54 9.47
CA THR A 99 -7.40 -2.08 9.38
C THR A 99 -6.76 -1.53 8.11
N ALA A 100 -5.52 -1.96 7.80
CA ALA A 100 -4.86 -1.54 6.57
C ALA A 100 -5.61 -2.05 5.34
N ILE A 101 -6.06 -3.31 5.36
CA ILE A 101 -6.82 -3.91 4.26
C ILE A 101 -8.10 -3.10 3.97
N ALA A 102 -8.79 -2.64 5.02
CA ALA A 102 -10.01 -1.85 4.87
C ALA A 102 -9.75 -0.44 4.33
N LYS A 103 -8.62 0.18 4.70
CA LYS A 103 -8.29 1.56 4.31
C LYS A 103 -7.45 1.66 3.04
N CYS A 104 -6.88 0.55 2.58
CA CYS A 104 -5.98 0.50 1.44
C CYS A 104 -6.58 -0.41 0.35
N PRO A 105 -7.32 0.15 -0.62
CA PRO A 105 -8.01 -0.67 -1.63
C PRO A 105 -7.10 -1.63 -2.39
N TYR A 106 -5.91 -1.20 -2.78
CA TYR A 106 -4.98 -2.06 -3.53
C TYR A 106 -4.43 -3.21 -2.68
N LEU A 107 -4.14 -2.94 -1.41
CA LEU A 107 -3.79 -4.00 -0.45
C LEU A 107 -4.97 -4.96 -0.25
N GLY A 108 -6.19 -4.43 -0.20
CA GLY A 108 -7.41 -5.24 -0.10
C GLY A 108 -7.59 -6.19 -1.27
N TYR A 109 -7.34 -5.74 -2.49
CA TYR A 109 -7.41 -6.59 -3.69
C TYR A 109 -6.40 -7.73 -3.62
N LEU A 110 -5.18 -7.45 -3.20
CA LEU A 110 -4.16 -8.48 -3.01
C LEU A 110 -4.60 -9.50 -1.95
N ALA A 111 -5.06 -9.04 -0.80
CA ALA A 111 -5.51 -9.91 0.28
C ALA A 111 -6.66 -10.83 -0.15
N ASN A 112 -7.62 -10.29 -0.90
CA ASN A 112 -8.76 -11.07 -1.41
C ASN A 112 -8.32 -12.15 -2.39
N ASP A 113 -7.39 -11.84 -3.29
CA ASP A 113 -6.87 -12.83 -4.24
C ASP A 113 -6.10 -13.94 -3.52
N LEU A 114 -5.30 -13.59 -2.52
CA LEU A 114 -4.57 -14.60 -1.73
C LEU A 114 -5.52 -15.51 -0.97
N LEU A 115 -6.60 -14.96 -0.40
CA LEU A 115 -7.63 -15.77 0.28
C LEU A 115 -8.35 -16.71 -0.68
N GLU A 116 -8.69 -16.22 -1.86
CA GLU A 116 -9.35 -17.05 -2.89
C GLU A 116 -8.45 -18.21 -3.31
N ILE A 117 -7.17 -17.95 -3.55
CA ILE A 117 -6.20 -18.99 -3.91
C ILE A 117 -6.06 -20.01 -2.78
N ALA A 118 -5.97 -19.54 -1.54
CA ALA A 118 -5.85 -20.41 -0.38
C ALA A 118 -7.07 -21.32 -0.24
N ARG A 119 -8.29 -20.81 -0.45
CA ARG A 119 -9.53 -21.60 -0.42
C ARG A 119 -9.55 -22.66 -1.50
N ARG A 120 -9.11 -22.34 -2.71
CA ARG A 120 -9.03 -23.31 -3.82
C ARG A 120 -8.06 -24.44 -3.52
N LEU A 121 -6.91 -24.12 -2.92
CA LEU A 121 -5.91 -25.11 -2.57
C LEU A 121 -6.36 -26.04 -1.41
N ALA A 122 -7.29 -25.58 -0.58
CA ALA A 122 -7.82 -26.35 0.53
C ALA A 122 -8.94 -27.32 0.15
N GLN A 123 -9.42 -27.24 -1.08
CA GLN A 123 -10.52 -28.13 -1.58
C GLN A 123 -10.01 -29.46 -2.08
#